data_af51e246fcb5674542097f343b909ae2
#
_entry.id   af51e246fcb5674542097f343b909ae2
#
_cell.length_a   1.000
_cell.length_b   1.000
_cell.length_c   1.000
_cell.angle_alpha   90.00
_cell.angle_beta   90.00
_cell.angle_gamma   90.00
#
_symmetry.space_group_name_H-M   'P 1'
#
loop_
_entity.id
_entity.type
_entity.pdbx_description
1 polymer ?
#
loop_
_entity_poly.entity_id
_entity_poly.type
_entity_poly.pdbx_seq_one_letter_code
_entity_poly.pdbx_strand_id
1 'polypeptide(L)'
;MLLGAAGLGVGAGLDQLLGGQSTRSTTTVGGGSFPFYNSHQAGIATPAQEHMHFATFDVTSSAVSDLSDLLRAWTTAAVSLTKGDRYQPDPQSLSQPPSDTGEAIGLRPSQLTLTFGFGPSLFGVDASDRFDLARHRPPMLRAPPPFRGESLQSARSGGDLCVQACAEDPQVAFHAIHVLSRIANGTAVLRWSQLGFGRTSSTTQSQTTPRNLMGFKDGTDNIRAEDTAAMTEHVWVQPTDGPDWMTNGTYLIARRIEILFDVWDATSLEGQERTIGRQKKSGAPLGGRDEYDRVDLEATSGGQLVIPNDAHVRLASPATNNGERILRRGYSFCEATEAGTGSIDAGLFFIAFQRDPRQFIDIQKRLANNDALNRHTIHTASAIFACPPSPKPGGFIGQSIFS
;
A
#
# COMPACT_ATOMS: atom_id res chain seq x y z
N MET A 1 -13.43 58.64 30.73
CA MET A 1 -13.61 58.89 32.16
C MET A 1 -13.41 57.57 32.87
N LEU A 2 -12.26 57.44 33.49
CA LEU A 2 -12.01 57.20 34.93
C LEU A 2 -12.32 55.79 35.39
N LEU A 3 -11.30 54.94 35.61
CA LEU A 3 -10.35 54.80 36.75
C LEU A 3 -10.97 54.02 37.94
N GLY A 4 -10.23 53.07 38.45
CA GLY A 4 -10.22 52.47 39.76
C GLY A 4 -9.89 50.99 39.78
N ALA A 5 -8.85 50.55 39.99
CA ALA A 5 -7.70 50.22 40.84
C ALA A 5 -8.04 49.41 42.08
N ALA A 6 -7.31 48.26 42.14
CA ALA A 6 -6.66 47.61 43.29
C ALA A 6 -7.46 46.90 44.40
N GLY A 7 -6.95 45.70 44.72
CA GLY A 7 -7.22 45.01 45.98
C GLY A 7 -6.53 43.66 46.10
N LEU A 8 -5.36 43.60 46.70
CA LEU A 8 -4.64 42.42 47.15
C LEU A 8 -5.34 41.70 48.29
N GLY A 9 -5.30 40.36 48.28
CA GLY A 9 -5.69 39.54 49.42
C GLY A 9 -5.01 38.16 49.36
N VAL A 10 -4.01 38.00 50.22
CA VAL A 10 -3.30 36.73 50.49
C VAL A 10 -4.16 35.85 51.37
N GLY A 11 -4.26 34.57 51.07
CA GLY A 11 -4.83 33.56 51.93
C GLY A 11 -4.36 32.17 51.56
N ALA A 12 -3.41 31.65 52.33
CA ALA A 12 -2.94 30.28 52.26
C ALA A 12 -3.96 29.32 52.94
N GLY A 13 -4.18 28.15 52.30
CA GLY A 13 -4.91 27.05 52.90
C GLY A 13 -4.67 25.76 52.16
N LEU A 14 -3.96 24.84 52.79
CA LEU A 14 -3.77 23.46 52.40
C LEU A 14 -5.11 22.74 52.24
N ASP A 15 -5.26 21.95 51.18
CA ASP A 15 -5.90 20.63 51.28
C ASP A 15 -5.39 19.72 50.15
N GLN A 16 -4.63 18.71 50.56
CA GLN A 16 -4.38 17.48 49.79
C GLN A 16 -5.68 16.68 49.80
N LEU A 17 -6.11 16.19 48.60
CA LEU A 17 -6.70 14.85 48.48
C LEU A 17 -7.05 14.52 47.02
N LEU A 18 -6.32 13.53 46.50
CA LEU A 18 -6.79 12.54 45.51
C LEU A 18 -7.41 13.09 44.21
N GLY A 19 -6.57 13.43 43.29
CA GLY A 19 -6.93 13.53 41.86
C GLY A 19 -6.03 12.65 41.04
N GLY A 20 -6.52 11.46 40.66
CA GLY A 20 -5.82 10.59 39.72
C GLY A 20 -5.53 11.35 38.44
N GLN A 21 -4.25 11.60 38.15
CA GLN A 21 -3.78 12.06 36.85
C GLN A 21 -4.03 10.95 35.84
N SER A 22 -5.15 11.03 35.15
CA SER A 22 -5.30 10.40 33.87
C SER A 22 -4.22 11.00 32.94
N THR A 23 -3.09 10.33 32.83
CA THR A 23 -2.11 10.60 31.79
C THR A 23 -2.80 10.31 30.46
N ARG A 24 -3.41 11.35 29.87
CA ARG A 24 -3.69 11.34 28.44
C ARG A 24 -2.35 11.13 27.76
N SER A 25 -2.11 9.90 27.34
CA SER A 25 -1.10 9.58 26.36
C SER A 25 -1.42 10.42 25.12
N THR A 26 -0.78 11.56 24.98
CA THR A 26 -0.71 12.28 23.71
C THR A 26 0.10 11.38 22.78
N THR A 27 -0.60 10.56 22.02
CA THR A 27 -0.04 9.88 20.88
C THR A 27 0.52 10.98 19.97
N THR A 28 1.84 11.12 19.95
CA THR A 28 2.56 12.02 19.04
C THR A 28 2.30 11.52 17.64
N VAL A 29 1.32 12.12 16.99
CA VAL A 29 1.01 11.87 15.58
C VAL A 29 2.18 12.37 14.75
N GLY A 30 2.83 11.49 13.97
CA GLY A 30 3.56 11.84 12.75
C GLY A 30 5.05 12.19 12.85
N GLY A 31 5.76 11.95 13.97
CA GLY A 31 7.16 12.39 14.09
C GLY A 31 8.24 11.30 14.09
N GLY A 32 7.87 10.02 14.07
CA GLY A 32 8.80 8.90 14.15
C GLY A 32 9.35 8.43 12.79
N SER A 33 10.36 7.55 12.84
CA SER A 33 10.89 6.82 11.68
C SER A 33 10.69 5.33 11.89
N PHE A 34 10.50 4.57 10.79
CA PHE A 34 10.57 3.12 10.80
C PHE A 34 11.98 2.67 10.44
N PRO A 35 12.55 1.65 11.14
CA PRO A 35 13.84 1.09 10.78
C PRO A 35 13.78 0.51 9.35
N PHE A 36 14.77 0.87 8.53
CA PHE A 36 14.91 0.29 7.20
C PHE A 36 15.33 -1.18 7.26
N TYR A 37 16.31 -1.50 8.11
CA TYR A 37 16.78 -2.88 8.33
C TYR A 37 15.90 -3.61 9.32
N ASN A 38 15.29 -4.73 8.89
CA ASN A 38 14.41 -5.57 9.72
C ASN A 38 14.38 -7.01 9.14
N SER A 39 13.50 -7.88 9.65
CA SER A 39 13.23 -9.20 9.05
C SER A 39 12.53 -9.08 7.71
N HIS A 40 11.59 -8.13 7.62
CA HIS A 40 10.78 -7.83 6.44
C HIS A 40 10.98 -6.37 6.04
N GLN A 41 10.76 -6.02 4.78
CA GLN A 41 10.77 -4.62 4.37
C GLN A 41 9.66 -3.83 5.08
N ALA A 42 9.98 -2.63 5.55
CA ALA A 42 8.99 -1.68 6.04
C ALA A 42 8.05 -1.26 4.89
N GLY A 43 6.81 -0.88 5.24
CA GLY A 43 5.78 -0.54 4.24
C GLY A 43 4.92 -1.73 3.81
N ILE A 44 5.14 -2.93 4.35
CA ILE A 44 4.30 -4.12 4.14
C ILE A 44 3.32 -4.26 5.32
N ALA A 45 3.81 -4.64 6.48
CA ALA A 45 3.02 -4.87 7.69
C ALA A 45 3.03 -3.69 8.70
N THR A 46 3.90 -2.69 8.51
CA THR A 46 3.91 -1.48 9.34
C THR A 46 2.56 -0.73 9.25
N PRO A 47 2.17 0.06 10.26
CA PRO A 47 0.98 0.91 10.17
C PRO A 47 0.93 1.65 8.84
N ALA A 48 -0.22 1.62 8.16
CA ALA A 48 -0.38 2.28 6.88
C ALA A 48 -0.44 3.80 7.09
N GLN A 49 0.46 4.54 6.43
CA GLN A 49 0.49 6.00 6.44
C GLN A 49 -0.60 6.58 5.53
N GLU A 50 -0.86 7.88 5.64
CA GLU A 50 -1.96 8.55 4.91
C GLU A 50 -1.64 8.84 3.43
N HIS A 51 -0.35 8.87 3.03
CA HIS A 51 0.07 9.17 1.66
C HIS A 51 0.98 8.08 1.10
N MET A 52 0.87 7.87 -0.20
CA MET A 52 1.66 6.91 -0.95
C MET A 52 2.10 7.50 -2.29
N HIS A 53 3.34 7.24 -2.68
CA HIS A 53 3.83 7.39 -4.05
C HIS A 53 4.39 6.04 -4.50
N PHE A 54 3.68 5.38 -5.39
CA PHE A 54 4.12 4.13 -6.02
C PHE A 54 4.77 4.44 -7.36
N ALA A 55 5.92 3.85 -7.64
CA ALA A 55 6.64 4.05 -8.89
C ALA A 55 7.19 2.73 -9.43
N THR A 56 7.19 2.57 -10.74
CA THR A 56 7.80 1.44 -11.43
C THR A 56 8.84 1.93 -12.42
N PHE A 57 9.84 1.11 -12.67
CA PHE A 57 10.98 1.46 -13.51
C PHE A 57 11.25 0.32 -14.50
N ASP A 58 11.69 0.72 -15.71
CA ASP A 58 12.26 -0.19 -16.70
C ASP A 58 13.79 -0.03 -16.67
N VAL A 59 14.51 -1.12 -16.47
CA VAL A 59 15.97 -1.13 -16.50
C VAL A 59 16.41 -1.03 -17.95
N THR A 60 17.20 -0.01 -18.28
CA THR A 60 17.66 0.27 -19.65
C THR A 60 19.07 -0.24 -19.88
N SER A 61 19.88 -0.42 -18.83
CA SER A 61 21.19 -1.06 -18.94
C SER A 61 21.06 -2.55 -19.26
N SER A 62 22.07 -3.10 -19.94
CA SER A 62 22.25 -4.53 -20.17
C SER A 62 23.32 -5.17 -19.27
N ALA A 63 24.03 -4.37 -18.46
CA ALA A 63 25.05 -4.87 -17.55
C ALA A 63 24.45 -5.20 -16.18
N VAL A 64 24.67 -6.42 -15.70
CA VAL A 64 24.22 -6.85 -14.36
C VAL A 64 24.90 -6.06 -13.25
N SER A 65 26.13 -5.58 -13.47
CA SER A 65 26.84 -4.69 -12.55
C SER A 65 26.08 -3.40 -12.31
N ASP A 66 25.56 -2.76 -13.38
CA ASP A 66 24.84 -1.50 -13.27
C ASP A 66 23.56 -1.66 -12.46
N LEU A 67 22.83 -2.78 -12.63
CA LEU A 67 21.67 -3.12 -11.83
C LEU A 67 22.05 -3.31 -10.36
N SER A 68 23.11 -4.06 -10.08
CA SER A 68 23.60 -4.29 -8.72
C SER A 68 24.02 -2.97 -8.04
N ASP A 69 24.72 -2.09 -8.77
CA ASP A 69 25.16 -0.79 -8.27
C ASP A 69 23.99 0.16 -8.02
N LEU A 70 22.98 0.14 -8.89
CA LEU A 70 21.73 0.87 -8.69
C LEU A 70 21.03 0.45 -7.39
N LEU A 71 20.85 -0.87 -7.17
CA LEU A 71 20.18 -1.38 -5.97
C LEU A 71 20.97 -1.08 -4.69
N ARG A 72 22.31 -1.07 -4.78
CA ARG A 72 23.20 -0.65 -3.68
C ARG A 72 23.02 0.84 -3.37
N ALA A 73 23.00 1.69 -4.40
CA ALA A 73 22.79 3.13 -4.25
C ALA A 73 21.38 3.44 -3.72
N TRP A 74 20.35 2.75 -4.22
CA TRP A 74 18.98 2.87 -3.71
C TRP A 74 18.88 2.46 -2.24
N THR A 75 19.56 1.37 -1.84
CA THR A 75 19.59 0.94 -0.44
C THR A 75 20.22 2.00 0.45
N THR A 76 21.34 2.57 0.02
CA THR A 76 22.03 3.65 0.76
C THR A 76 21.13 4.88 0.90
N ALA A 77 20.46 5.29 -0.17
CA ALA A 77 19.51 6.39 -0.14
C ALA A 77 18.33 6.10 0.78
N ALA A 78 17.75 4.90 0.69
CA ALA A 78 16.60 4.51 1.51
C ALA A 78 16.92 4.53 3.01
N VAL A 79 18.11 4.11 3.40
CA VAL A 79 18.56 4.17 4.81
C VAL A 79 18.60 5.60 5.34
N SER A 80 19.03 6.57 4.53
CA SER A 80 19.09 7.98 4.90
C SER A 80 17.69 8.60 4.90
N LEU A 81 16.96 8.43 3.81
CA LEU A 81 15.63 9.03 3.61
C LEU A 81 14.61 8.61 4.69
N THR A 82 14.61 7.32 5.08
CA THR A 82 13.70 6.81 6.13
C THR A 82 13.99 7.38 7.52
N LYS A 83 15.19 7.95 7.74
CA LYS A 83 15.56 8.69 8.95
C LYS A 83 15.24 10.18 8.86
N GLY A 84 14.86 10.67 7.68
CA GLY A 84 14.75 12.11 7.39
C GLY A 84 16.07 12.79 7.11
N ASP A 85 17.12 12.02 6.85
CA ASP A 85 18.43 12.50 6.47
C ASP A 85 18.51 12.72 4.96
N ARG A 86 19.36 13.63 4.53
CA ARG A 86 19.70 13.79 3.12
C ARG A 86 20.44 12.55 2.59
N TYR A 87 20.23 12.22 1.33
CA TYR A 87 20.94 11.10 0.69
C TYR A 87 22.46 11.28 0.72
N GLN A 88 22.94 12.48 0.41
CA GLN A 88 24.36 12.85 0.43
C GLN A 88 24.51 14.32 0.84
N PRO A 89 25.68 14.71 1.39
CA PRO A 89 25.97 16.11 1.66
C PRO A 89 26.06 16.92 0.35
N ASP A 90 25.82 18.22 0.44
CA ASP A 90 25.97 19.11 -0.70
C ASP A 90 27.38 19.09 -1.26
N PRO A 91 27.55 19.29 -2.57
CA PRO A 91 28.86 19.37 -3.18
C PRO A 91 29.61 20.59 -2.66
N GLN A 92 30.94 20.51 -2.61
CA GLN A 92 31.78 21.62 -2.17
C GLN A 92 31.75 22.83 -3.12
N SER A 93 31.40 22.59 -4.39
CA SER A 93 31.33 23.64 -5.41
C SER A 93 29.87 23.93 -5.77
N LEU A 94 29.48 25.19 -5.69
CA LEU A 94 28.17 25.68 -6.12
C LEU A 94 27.91 25.55 -7.63
N SER A 95 28.94 25.23 -8.43
CA SER A 95 28.80 24.95 -9.86
C SER A 95 28.36 23.49 -10.15
N GLN A 96 28.32 22.64 -9.13
CA GLN A 96 27.85 21.27 -9.27
C GLN A 96 26.37 21.16 -8.86
N PRO A 97 25.59 20.26 -9.49
CA PRO A 97 24.23 19.97 -9.04
C PRO A 97 24.21 19.50 -7.58
N PRO A 98 23.16 19.84 -6.80
CA PRO A 98 23.03 19.37 -5.43
C PRO A 98 22.91 17.83 -5.42
N SER A 99 23.43 17.20 -4.38
CA SER A 99 23.37 15.73 -4.23
C SER A 99 21.98 15.24 -3.89
N ASP A 100 21.21 16.04 -3.17
CA ASP A 100 19.80 15.80 -2.81
C ASP A 100 18.90 16.75 -3.61
N THR A 101 17.67 16.33 -3.89
CA THR A 101 16.69 17.15 -4.64
C THR A 101 16.05 18.25 -3.80
N GLY A 102 16.09 18.12 -2.48
CA GLY A 102 15.84 19.20 -1.52
C GLY A 102 14.40 19.40 -1.05
N GLU A 103 13.40 18.71 -1.62
CA GLU A 103 11.99 18.97 -1.31
C GLU A 103 11.63 18.68 0.15
N ALA A 104 12.33 17.72 0.81
CA ALA A 104 12.08 17.36 2.19
C ALA A 104 13.00 18.07 3.20
N ILE A 105 13.81 19.06 2.78
CA ILE A 105 14.68 19.81 3.70
C ILE A 105 13.82 20.52 4.75
N GLY A 106 14.10 20.23 6.03
CA GLY A 106 13.38 20.79 7.16
C GLY A 106 12.09 20.04 7.54
N LEU A 107 11.68 19.06 6.75
CA LEU A 107 10.57 18.17 7.11
C LEU A 107 11.06 17.05 8.06
N ARG A 108 10.12 16.52 8.85
CA ARG A 108 10.37 15.35 9.68
C ARG A 108 10.39 14.08 8.82
N PRO A 109 10.89 12.92 9.33
CA PRO A 109 10.86 11.65 8.61
C PRO A 109 9.47 11.18 8.20
N SER A 110 8.42 11.67 8.86
CA SER A 110 6.99 11.43 8.57
C SER A 110 6.66 9.95 8.42
N GLN A 111 7.32 9.11 9.21
CA GLN A 111 7.17 7.64 9.17
C GLN A 111 7.41 7.04 7.77
N LEU A 112 8.28 7.66 6.97
CA LEU A 112 8.58 7.17 5.62
C LEU A 112 8.98 5.69 5.64
N THR A 113 8.33 4.91 4.79
CA THR A 113 8.71 3.53 4.48
C THR A 113 8.94 3.38 2.99
N LEU A 114 9.94 2.59 2.63
CA LEU A 114 10.28 2.27 1.25
C LEU A 114 10.27 0.75 1.09
N THR A 115 9.42 0.27 0.18
CA THR A 115 9.31 -1.16 -0.17
C THR A 115 9.73 -1.33 -1.62
N PHE A 116 10.65 -2.24 -1.89
CA PHE A 116 11.22 -2.51 -3.20
C PHE A 116 10.74 -3.88 -3.71
N GLY A 117 10.49 -3.97 -5.01
CA GLY A 117 10.09 -5.22 -5.64
C GLY A 117 10.65 -5.38 -7.05
N PHE A 118 10.74 -6.63 -7.50
CA PHE A 118 11.28 -7.05 -8.78
C PHE A 118 10.17 -7.66 -9.64
N GLY A 119 9.95 -7.09 -10.82
CA GLY A 119 8.93 -7.54 -11.76
C GLY A 119 9.36 -8.76 -12.57
N PRO A 120 8.41 -9.48 -13.19
CA PRO A 120 8.70 -10.69 -13.96
C PRO A 120 9.59 -10.45 -15.17
N SER A 121 9.51 -9.29 -15.81
CA SER A 121 10.33 -8.93 -16.98
C SER A 121 11.83 -8.85 -16.67
N LEU A 122 12.20 -8.51 -15.42
CA LEU A 122 13.60 -8.52 -14.98
C LEU A 122 14.22 -9.92 -15.06
N PHE A 123 13.40 -10.97 -14.93
CA PHE A 123 13.79 -12.39 -14.98
C PHE A 123 13.48 -13.04 -16.35
N GLY A 124 13.36 -12.24 -17.42
CA GLY A 124 13.14 -12.74 -18.77
C GLY A 124 11.73 -13.25 -19.07
N VAL A 125 10.71 -12.96 -18.23
CA VAL A 125 9.31 -13.29 -18.56
C VAL A 125 8.78 -12.27 -19.55
N ASP A 126 8.30 -12.76 -20.69
CA ASP A 126 7.83 -11.93 -21.83
C ASP A 126 8.89 -10.93 -22.35
N ALA A 127 10.18 -11.18 -22.03
CA ALA A 127 11.33 -10.38 -22.40
C ALA A 127 12.58 -11.27 -22.54
N SER A 128 13.69 -10.72 -23.06
CA SER A 128 14.98 -11.43 -23.04
C SER A 128 15.55 -11.46 -21.62
N ASP A 129 16.19 -12.58 -21.23
CA ASP A 129 16.96 -12.66 -19.98
C ASP A 129 18.28 -11.89 -20.11
N ARG A 130 18.21 -10.57 -19.92
CA ARG A 130 19.32 -9.63 -20.11
C ARG A 130 20.45 -9.78 -19.09
N PHE A 131 20.14 -10.37 -17.93
CA PHE A 131 21.02 -10.40 -16.76
C PHE A 131 21.37 -11.81 -16.30
N ASP A 132 20.96 -12.86 -17.04
CA ASP A 132 21.08 -14.27 -16.61
C ASP A 132 20.38 -14.53 -15.25
N LEU A 133 19.26 -13.85 -15.03
CA LEU A 133 18.48 -13.96 -13.79
C LEU A 133 17.30 -14.94 -13.88
N ALA A 134 16.99 -15.49 -15.03
CA ALA A 134 15.85 -16.40 -15.22
C ALA A 134 15.90 -17.60 -14.26
N ARG A 135 17.10 -18.10 -13.94
CA ARG A 135 17.32 -19.20 -12.98
C ARG A 135 16.92 -18.84 -11.55
N HIS A 136 16.95 -17.56 -11.19
CA HIS A 136 16.59 -17.06 -9.86
C HIS A 136 15.12 -16.66 -9.76
N ARG A 137 14.36 -16.76 -10.86
CA ARG A 137 12.97 -16.35 -10.88
C ARG A 137 12.09 -17.21 -9.96
N PRO A 138 11.32 -16.61 -9.05
CA PRO A 138 10.31 -17.35 -8.31
C PRO A 138 9.27 -17.95 -9.30
N PRO A 139 8.89 -19.22 -9.16
CA PRO A 139 8.02 -19.93 -10.12
C PRO A 139 6.69 -19.21 -10.39
N MET A 140 6.13 -18.57 -9.35
CA MET A 140 4.85 -17.86 -9.41
C MET A 140 4.95 -16.41 -9.87
N LEU A 141 6.15 -15.87 -10.08
CA LEU A 141 6.36 -14.50 -10.54
C LEU A 141 6.11 -14.42 -12.06
N ARG A 142 4.87 -14.13 -12.39
CA ARG A 142 4.38 -13.85 -13.76
C ARG A 142 3.18 -12.91 -13.69
N ALA A 143 2.90 -12.20 -14.76
CA ALA A 143 1.72 -11.34 -14.83
C ALA A 143 0.45 -12.15 -14.46
N PRO A 144 -0.48 -11.58 -13.69
CA PRO A 144 -1.78 -12.20 -13.48
C PRO A 144 -2.45 -12.48 -14.85
N PRO A 145 -3.23 -13.56 -14.96
CA PRO A 145 -3.99 -13.81 -16.19
C PRO A 145 -4.99 -12.66 -16.42
N PRO A 146 -5.43 -12.44 -17.67
CA PRO A 146 -6.46 -11.47 -17.95
C PRO A 146 -7.77 -11.85 -17.24
N PHE A 147 -8.45 -10.87 -16.66
CA PHE A 147 -9.75 -11.05 -16.01
C PHE A 147 -10.85 -10.35 -16.82
N ARG A 148 -12.07 -10.83 -16.69
CA ARG A 148 -13.22 -10.24 -17.37
C ARG A 148 -13.46 -8.80 -16.90
N GLY A 149 -13.72 -7.88 -17.83
CA GLY A 149 -14.06 -6.48 -17.52
C GLY A 149 -12.87 -5.56 -17.27
N GLU A 150 -11.63 -6.03 -17.50
CA GLU A 150 -10.44 -5.18 -17.43
C GLU A 150 -10.27 -4.33 -18.71
N SER A 151 -9.72 -3.15 -18.52
CA SER A 151 -9.27 -2.23 -19.57
C SER A 151 -7.84 -1.78 -19.30
N LEU A 152 -6.92 -2.75 -19.23
CA LEU A 152 -5.55 -2.48 -18.79
C LEU A 152 -4.80 -1.64 -19.81
N GLN A 153 -4.20 -0.56 -19.32
CA GLN A 153 -3.31 0.32 -20.08
C GLN A 153 -1.88 -0.19 -19.93
N SER A 154 -1.25 -0.59 -21.02
CA SER A 154 0.13 -1.12 -21.02
C SER A 154 1.14 -0.08 -20.49
N ALA A 155 0.91 1.20 -20.78
CA ALA A 155 1.74 2.30 -20.28
C ALA A 155 1.71 2.47 -18.76
N ARG A 156 0.65 1.96 -18.09
CA ARG A 156 0.48 2.03 -16.61
C ARG A 156 0.54 0.65 -15.95
N SER A 157 1.11 -0.35 -16.65
CA SER A 157 1.17 -1.73 -16.15
C SER A 157 2.58 -2.30 -16.21
N GLY A 158 2.89 -3.26 -15.31
CA GLY A 158 4.18 -3.92 -15.25
C GLY A 158 5.32 -3.00 -14.80
N GLY A 159 6.54 -3.38 -15.16
CA GLY A 159 7.81 -2.75 -14.82
C GLY A 159 8.83 -3.77 -14.33
N ASP A 160 10.13 -3.50 -14.52
CA ASP A 160 11.22 -4.36 -14.05
C ASP A 160 11.43 -4.23 -12.53
N LEU A 161 11.30 -3.01 -12.02
CA LEU A 161 11.46 -2.69 -10.60
C LEU A 161 10.25 -1.89 -10.12
N CYS A 162 9.94 -1.97 -8.83
CA CYS A 162 9.01 -1.03 -8.20
C CYS A 162 9.54 -0.49 -6.87
N VAL A 163 9.06 0.68 -6.51
CA VAL A 163 9.24 1.31 -5.20
C VAL A 163 7.87 1.80 -4.72
N GLN A 164 7.47 1.36 -3.52
CA GLN A 164 6.34 1.91 -2.78
C GLN A 164 6.89 2.82 -1.68
N ALA A 165 6.71 4.12 -1.79
CA ALA A 165 7.01 5.10 -0.76
C ALA A 165 5.71 5.49 -0.05
N CYS A 166 5.62 5.26 1.27
CA CYS A 166 4.49 5.69 2.08
C CYS A 166 4.98 6.59 3.21
N ALA A 167 4.27 7.70 3.47
CA ALA A 167 4.59 8.65 4.53
C ALA A 167 3.33 9.36 5.06
N GLU A 168 3.44 9.99 6.24
CA GLU A 168 2.39 10.88 6.75
C GLU A 168 2.38 12.26 6.05
N ASP A 169 3.44 12.57 5.31
CA ASP A 169 3.58 13.79 4.51
C ASP A 169 3.75 13.42 3.04
N PRO A 170 2.89 13.92 2.12
CA PRO A 170 2.97 13.60 0.70
C PRO A 170 4.25 14.10 0.03
N GLN A 171 4.83 15.22 0.52
CA GLN A 171 6.06 15.78 -0.02
C GLN A 171 7.26 14.89 0.33
N VAL A 172 7.27 14.26 1.50
CA VAL A 172 8.30 13.28 1.90
C VAL A 172 8.21 12.01 1.02
N ALA A 173 7.00 11.52 0.74
CA ALA A 173 6.82 10.37 -0.16
C ALA A 173 7.26 10.71 -1.59
N PHE A 174 6.92 11.92 -2.10
CA PHE A 174 7.35 12.41 -3.40
C PHE A 174 8.87 12.54 -3.48
N HIS A 175 9.48 13.22 -2.49
CA HIS A 175 10.93 13.40 -2.40
C HIS A 175 11.68 12.06 -2.50
N ALA A 176 11.22 11.05 -1.77
CA ALA A 176 11.86 9.73 -1.80
C ALA A 176 11.87 9.13 -3.21
N ILE A 177 10.74 9.17 -3.93
CA ILE A 177 10.66 8.67 -5.30
C ILE A 177 11.49 9.52 -6.26
N HIS A 178 11.52 10.85 -6.08
CA HIS A 178 12.32 11.75 -6.93
C HIS A 178 13.83 11.50 -6.78
N VAL A 179 14.32 11.37 -5.54
CA VAL A 179 15.73 11.02 -5.27
C VAL A 179 16.08 9.68 -5.89
N LEU A 180 15.25 8.63 -5.69
CA LEU A 180 15.49 7.30 -6.25
C LEU A 180 15.45 7.30 -7.78
N SER A 181 14.53 8.07 -8.40
CA SER A 181 14.47 8.23 -9.86
C SER A 181 15.72 8.91 -10.41
N ARG A 182 16.22 9.91 -9.71
CA ARG A 182 17.46 10.62 -10.09
C ARG A 182 18.68 9.68 -10.00
N ILE A 183 18.76 8.86 -8.94
CA ILE A 183 19.84 7.85 -8.80
C ILE A 183 19.76 6.80 -9.91
N ALA A 184 18.56 6.46 -10.37
CA ALA A 184 18.36 5.49 -11.45
C ALA A 184 18.81 6.00 -12.84
N ASN A 185 19.03 7.30 -12.99
CA ASN A 185 19.36 7.87 -14.31
C ASN A 185 20.58 7.19 -14.93
N GLY A 186 20.45 6.79 -16.19
CA GLY A 186 21.46 6.04 -16.93
C GLY A 186 21.38 4.52 -16.77
N THR A 187 20.71 3.99 -15.74
CA THR A 187 20.55 2.55 -15.51
C THR A 187 19.09 2.11 -15.66
N ALA A 188 18.14 2.92 -15.17
CA ALA A 188 16.71 2.66 -15.31
C ALA A 188 15.95 3.97 -15.53
N VAL A 189 14.76 3.86 -16.11
CA VAL A 189 13.84 4.98 -16.34
C VAL A 189 12.52 4.73 -15.66
N LEU A 190 11.90 5.80 -15.16
CA LEU A 190 10.55 5.75 -14.62
C LEU A 190 9.58 5.31 -15.73
N ARG A 191 8.88 4.21 -15.51
CA ARG A 191 7.86 3.70 -16.43
C ARG A 191 6.51 4.35 -16.18
N TRP A 192 6.03 4.28 -14.96
CA TRP A 192 4.80 4.94 -14.51
C TRP A 192 4.83 5.11 -12.99
N SER A 193 4.01 6.02 -12.52
CA SER A 193 3.82 6.21 -11.08
C SER A 193 2.37 6.53 -10.75
N GLN A 194 1.98 6.33 -9.49
CA GLN A 194 0.67 6.64 -8.95
C GLN A 194 0.81 7.29 -7.59
N LEU A 195 0.24 8.48 -7.44
CA LEU A 195 0.04 9.11 -6.14
C LEU A 195 -1.22 8.56 -5.48
N GLY A 196 -1.18 8.36 -4.18
CA GLY A 196 -2.30 7.90 -3.38
C GLY A 196 -2.44 8.68 -2.07
N PHE A 197 -3.66 8.80 -1.60
CA PHE A 197 -4.01 9.46 -0.34
C PHE A 197 -5.12 8.68 0.37
N GLY A 198 -5.30 8.95 1.68
CA GLY A 198 -6.36 8.33 2.45
C GLY A 198 -6.31 6.81 2.33
N ARG A 199 -5.53 6.15 3.18
CA ARG A 199 -5.46 4.69 3.20
C ARG A 199 -6.84 4.05 3.17
N THR A 200 -6.99 2.98 2.42
CA THR A 200 -8.24 2.22 2.31
C THR A 200 -8.20 0.92 3.12
N SER A 201 -7.13 0.69 3.86
CA SER A 201 -6.98 -0.48 4.73
C SER A 201 -6.18 -0.11 5.97
N SER A 202 -6.44 -0.80 7.07
CA SER A 202 -5.62 -0.75 8.27
C SER A 202 -4.80 -2.02 8.36
N THR A 203 -3.52 -1.89 8.66
CA THR A 203 -2.56 -3.01 8.76
C THR A 203 -2.24 -3.38 10.21
N THR A 204 -2.72 -2.61 11.18
CA THR A 204 -2.55 -2.84 12.62
C THR A 204 -3.87 -2.65 13.37
N GLN A 205 -3.97 -3.24 14.56
CA GLN A 205 -5.16 -3.13 15.41
C GLN A 205 -5.41 -1.71 15.94
N SER A 206 -4.35 -0.92 16.08
CA SER A 206 -4.46 0.47 16.57
C SER A 206 -5.09 1.43 15.55
N GLN A 207 -5.15 1.05 14.28
CA GLN A 207 -5.71 1.87 13.23
C GLN A 207 -7.21 1.61 13.06
N THR A 208 -8.01 2.69 13.05
CA THR A 208 -9.44 2.59 12.72
C THR A 208 -9.64 2.23 11.25
N THR A 209 -10.73 1.51 10.97
CA THR A 209 -11.10 1.17 9.59
C THR A 209 -11.45 2.43 8.79
N PRO A 210 -10.72 2.73 7.71
CA PRO A 210 -10.97 3.91 6.89
C PRO A 210 -12.20 3.70 5.96
N ARG A 211 -12.55 4.76 5.23
CA ARG A 211 -13.53 4.69 4.13
C ARG A 211 -12.82 4.86 2.80
N ASN A 212 -13.26 4.09 1.81
CA ASN A 212 -12.88 4.29 0.41
C ASN A 212 -13.73 5.41 -0.24
N LEU A 213 -13.42 5.76 -1.49
CA LEU A 213 -14.13 6.82 -2.22
C LEU A 213 -15.59 6.47 -2.59
N MET A 214 -16.02 5.23 -2.45
CA MET A 214 -17.43 4.83 -2.55
C MET A 214 -18.20 5.08 -1.24
N GLY A 215 -17.50 5.54 -0.19
CA GLY A 215 -18.07 5.89 1.12
C GLY A 215 -18.22 4.72 2.07
N PHE A 216 -17.79 3.51 1.72
CA PHE A 216 -17.86 2.32 2.58
C PHE A 216 -16.60 2.15 3.42
N LYS A 217 -16.75 1.60 4.64
CA LYS A 217 -15.62 1.12 5.42
C LYS A 217 -14.91 0.01 4.67
N ASP A 218 -13.59 0.13 4.53
CA ASP A 218 -12.77 -0.80 3.77
C ASP A 218 -11.62 -1.32 4.65
N GLY A 219 -11.35 -2.61 4.55
CA GLY A 219 -10.31 -3.24 5.35
C GLY A 219 -10.75 -3.78 6.72
N THR A 220 -12.05 -3.85 7.02
CA THR A 220 -12.57 -4.42 8.29
C THR A 220 -12.03 -5.83 8.56
N ASP A 221 -11.98 -6.69 7.52
CA ASP A 221 -11.47 -8.07 7.61
C ASP A 221 -10.05 -8.20 6.99
N ASN A 222 -9.23 -7.14 7.06
CA ASN A 222 -7.85 -7.21 6.61
C ASN A 222 -6.99 -8.02 7.60
N ILE A 223 -5.92 -8.66 7.10
CA ILE A 223 -4.89 -9.25 7.96
C ILE A 223 -4.23 -8.13 8.75
N ARG A 224 -4.00 -8.36 10.05
CA ARG A 224 -3.31 -7.41 10.94
C ARG A 224 -1.91 -7.91 11.22
N ALA A 225 -0.95 -6.99 11.35
CA ALA A 225 0.45 -7.31 11.61
C ALA A 225 0.65 -8.11 12.92
N GLU A 226 -0.23 -7.90 13.88
CA GLU A 226 -0.22 -8.59 15.19
C GLU A 226 -0.71 -10.05 15.09
N ASP A 227 -1.45 -10.41 14.03
CA ASP A 227 -1.85 -11.80 13.75
C ASP A 227 -0.69 -12.53 13.05
N THR A 228 0.31 -12.93 13.84
CA THR A 228 1.52 -13.58 13.34
C THR A 228 1.25 -14.91 12.64
N ALA A 229 0.18 -15.60 13.01
CA ALA A 229 -0.23 -16.84 12.36
C ALA A 229 -0.73 -16.56 10.94
N ALA A 230 -1.68 -15.62 10.77
CA ALA A 230 -2.17 -15.23 9.46
C ALA A 230 -1.07 -14.59 8.60
N MET A 231 -0.17 -13.79 9.18
CA MET A 231 0.98 -13.23 8.48
C MET A 231 1.91 -14.32 7.93
N THR A 232 2.18 -15.35 8.73
CA THR A 232 3.03 -16.48 8.31
C THR A 232 2.34 -17.34 7.25
N GLU A 233 1.04 -17.59 7.42
CA GLU A 233 0.27 -18.45 6.51
C GLU A 233 0.03 -17.78 5.15
N HIS A 234 -0.27 -16.47 5.13
CA HIS A 234 -0.80 -15.83 3.94
C HIS A 234 0.11 -14.74 3.33
N VAL A 235 1.10 -14.20 4.06
CA VAL A 235 1.87 -13.04 3.60
C VAL A 235 3.33 -13.34 3.34
N TRP A 236 4.01 -14.03 4.28
CA TRP A 236 5.44 -14.25 4.19
C TRP A 236 5.81 -15.54 3.48
N VAL A 237 6.63 -15.41 2.42
CA VAL A 237 7.20 -16.55 1.70
C VAL A 237 8.03 -17.41 2.63
N GLN A 238 7.76 -18.72 2.64
CA GLN A 238 8.48 -19.70 3.45
C GLN A 238 9.63 -20.34 2.66
N PRO A 239 10.60 -20.97 3.32
CA PRO A 239 11.75 -21.60 2.63
C PRO A 239 11.37 -22.65 1.58
N THR A 240 10.18 -23.23 1.69
CA THR A 240 9.67 -24.26 0.76
C THR A 240 8.92 -23.71 -0.46
N ASP A 241 8.67 -22.39 -0.52
CA ASP A 241 7.76 -21.81 -1.52
C ASP A 241 8.47 -21.33 -2.79
N GLY A 242 9.80 -21.20 -2.75
CA GLY A 242 10.55 -20.67 -3.88
C GLY A 242 12.04 -20.57 -3.63
N PRO A 243 12.75 -19.73 -4.38
CA PRO A 243 14.19 -19.57 -4.19
C PRO A 243 14.50 -18.90 -2.84
N ASP A 244 15.64 -19.25 -2.27
CA ASP A 244 16.08 -18.82 -0.93
C ASP A 244 16.02 -17.29 -0.73
N TRP A 245 16.31 -16.52 -1.78
CA TRP A 245 16.31 -15.07 -1.72
C TRP A 245 14.93 -14.45 -1.45
N MET A 246 13.84 -15.23 -1.66
CA MET A 246 12.47 -14.81 -1.35
C MET A 246 12.03 -15.18 0.08
N THR A 247 12.76 -16.00 0.79
CA THR A 247 12.39 -16.40 2.17
C THR A 247 12.23 -15.18 3.06
N ASN A 248 11.07 -15.06 3.75
CA ASN A 248 10.64 -13.87 4.51
C ASN A 248 10.34 -12.63 3.63
N GLY A 249 10.34 -12.77 2.33
CA GLY A 249 9.78 -11.79 1.40
C GLY A 249 8.28 -11.98 1.20
N THR A 250 7.73 -11.34 0.19
CA THR A 250 6.30 -11.43 -0.18
C THR A 250 6.13 -11.08 -1.66
N TYR A 251 4.97 -11.39 -2.23
CA TYR A 251 4.60 -10.86 -3.52
C TYR A 251 3.68 -9.65 -3.36
N LEU A 252 3.95 -8.61 -4.12
CA LEU A 252 3.11 -7.41 -4.22
C LEU A 252 2.30 -7.47 -5.51
N ILE A 253 1.00 -7.26 -5.42
CA ILE A 253 0.14 -6.99 -6.58
C ILE A 253 -0.40 -5.58 -6.45
N ALA A 254 -0.23 -4.78 -7.51
CA ALA A 254 -0.77 -3.44 -7.62
C ALA A 254 -1.82 -3.39 -8.75
N ARG A 255 -2.98 -2.76 -8.46
CA ARG A 255 -4.06 -2.59 -9.41
C ARG A 255 -4.60 -1.16 -9.31
N ARG A 256 -4.75 -0.49 -10.45
CA ARG A 256 -5.50 0.77 -10.50
C ARG A 256 -6.93 0.46 -10.87
N ILE A 257 -7.85 0.77 -9.97
CA ILE A 257 -9.28 0.47 -10.08
C ILE A 257 -10.02 1.81 -10.09
N GLU A 258 -10.50 2.19 -11.23
CA GLU A 258 -11.28 3.41 -11.45
C GLU A 258 -12.72 3.18 -11.00
N ILE A 259 -13.33 4.18 -10.36
CA ILE A 259 -14.72 4.17 -9.93
C ILE A 259 -15.56 4.96 -10.94
N LEU A 260 -16.60 4.34 -11.47
CA LEU A 260 -17.60 4.97 -12.34
C LEU A 260 -18.60 5.75 -11.47
N PHE A 261 -18.23 6.97 -11.03
CA PHE A 261 -19.01 7.74 -10.08
C PHE A 261 -20.42 8.04 -10.57
N ASP A 262 -20.62 8.37 -11.84
CA ASP A 262 -21.95 8.65 -12.39
C ASP A 262 -22.90 7.46 -12.22
N VAL A 263 -22.39 6.24 -12.39
CA VAL A 263 -23.15 5.00 -12.20
C VAL A 263 -23.35 4.70 -10.70
N TRP A 264 -22.28 4.90 -9.90
CA TRP A 264 -22.34 4.64 -8.47
C TRP A 264 -23.31 5.60 -7.76
N ASP A 265 -23.24 6.88 -8.03
CA ASP A 265 -24.05 7.91 -7.39
C ASP A 265 -25.52 7.84 -7.80
N ALA A 266 -25.81 7.33 -9.00
CA ALA A 266 -27.18 7.04 -9.43
C ALA A 266 -27.77 5.77 -8.78
N THR A 267 -26.95 4.95 -8.11
CA THR A 267 -27.38 3.70 -7.45
C THR A 267 -27.99 4.04 -6.08
N SER A 268 -29.19 3.53 -5.79
CA SER A 268 -29.85 3.73 -4.49
C SER A 268 -28.98 3.21 -3.33
N LEU A 269 -29.16 3.76 -2.12
CA LEU A 269 -28.43 3.31 -0.92
C LEU A 269 -28.58 1.81 -0.71
N GLU A 270 -29.77 1.27 -0.83
CA GLU A 270 -30.02 -0.17 -0.76
C GLU A 270 -29.22 -0.95 -1.81
N GLY A 271 -29.22 -0.46 -3.06
CA GLY A 271 -28.43 -1.04 -4.16
C GLY A 271 -26.93 -1.05 -3.86
N GLN A 272 -26.40 0.07 -3.35
CA GLN A 272 -24.99 0.18 -2.93
C GLN A 272 -24.65 -0.81 -1.80
N GLU A 273 -25.49 -0.87 -0.76
CA GLU A 273 -25.31 -1.77 0.39
C GLU A 273 -25.39 -3.25 -0.02
N ARG A 274 -26.31 -3.61 -0.89
CA ARG A 274 -26.45 -4.95 -1.45
C ARG A 274 -25.25 -5.35 -2.33
N THR A 275 -24.74 -4.42 -3.15
CA THR A 275 -23.53 -4.61 -3.97
C THR A 275 -22.31 -4.94 -3.11
N ILE A 276 -22.12 -4.17 -2.04
CA ILE A 276 -20.98 -4.39 -1.14
C ILE A 276 -21.23 -5.57 -0.18
N GLY A 277 -22.47 -5.73 0.31
CA GLY A 277 -22.86 -6.70 1.34
C GLY A 277 -22.74 -6.17 2.76
N ARG A 278 -22.56 -4.85 2.92
CA ARG A 278 -22.43 -4.13 4.20
C ARG A 278 -23.25 -2.86 4.21
N GLN A 279 -23.63 -2.41 5.40
CA GLN A 279 -24.28 -1.12 5.63
C GLN A 279 -23.27 0.01 5.43
N LYS A 280 -23.62 1.02 4.64
CA LYS A 280 -22.71 2.14 4.32
C LYS A 280 -22.37 2.96 5.57
N LYS A 281 -23.34 3.22 6.45
CA LYS A 281 -23.17 4.08 7.63
C LYS A 281 -22.32 3.39 8.71
N SER A 282 -22.71 2.22 9.16
CA SER A 282 -22.07 1.50 10.29
C SER A 282 -20.85 0.69 9.85
N GLY A 283 -20.85 0.16 8.62
CA GLY A 283 -19.90 -0.84 8.15
C GLY A 283 -20.27 -2.26 8.58
N ALA A 284 -21.39 -2.44 9.30
CA ALA A 284 -21.89 -3.76 9.69
C ALA A 284 -22.20 -4.60 8.45
N PRO A 285 -22.01 -5.94 8.48
CA PRO A 285 -22.55 -6.80 7.43
C PRO A 285 -24.06 -6.64 7.34
N LEU A 286 -24.65 -6.88 6.19
CA LEU A 286 -26.10 -6.92 6.06
C LEU A 286 -26.65 -8.00 7.00
N GLY A 287 -27.66 -7.64 7.80
CA GLY A 287 -28.21 -8.47 8.89
C GLY A 287 -27.49 -8.31 10.24
N GLY A 288 -26.30 -7.65 10.27
CA GLY A 288 -25.59 -7.32 11.49
C GLY A 288 -25.92 -5.93 12.03
N ARG A 289 -25.29 -5.57 13.17
CA ARG A 289 -25.46 -4.28 13.87
C ARG A 289 -24.16 -3.48 13.96
N ASP A 290 -23.04 -4.18 14.17
CA ASP A 290 -21.73 -3.57 14.36
C ASP A 290 -20.76 -3.94 13.23
N GLU A 291 -19.75 -3.09 12.99
CA GLU A 291 -18.77 -3.28 11.93
C GLU A 291 -18.09 -4.65 11.97
N TYR A 292 -17.75 -5.12 13.15
CA TYR A 292 -17.00 -6.36 13.39
C TYR A 292 -17.87 -7.58 13.65
N ASP A 293 -19.19 -7.45 13.46
CA ASP A 293 -20.06 -8.61 13.51
C ASP A 293 -19.64 -9.66 12.47
N ARG A 294 -19.80 -10.92 12.83
CA ARG A 294 -19.53 -12.03 11.92
C ARG A 294 -20.43 -11.91 10.68
N VAL A 295 -19.81 -12.03 9.52
CA VAL A 295 -20.53 -12.11 8.24
C VAL A 295 -21.25 -13.46 8.16
N ASP A 296 -22.57 -13.44 8.24
CA ASP A 296 -23.41 -14.64 8.07
C ASP A 296 -23.85 -14.77 6.60
N LEU A 297 -23.17 -15.63 5.88
CA LEU A 297 -23.41 -15.85 4.44
C LEU A 297 -24.66 -16.72 4.17
N GLU A 298 -25.20 -17.39 5.19
CA GLU A 298 -26.36 -18.27 5.04
C GLU A 298 -27.67 -17.64 5.55
N ALA A 299 -27.58 -16.46 6.18
CA ALA A 299 -28.75 -15.73 6.69
C ALA A 299 -29.76 -15.46 5.59
N THR A 300 -31.03 -15.75 5.87
CA THR A 300 -32.14 -15.49 4.95
C THR A 300 -33.21 -14.63 5.60
N SER A 301 -33.91 -13.83 4.79
CA SER A 301 -35.09 -13.06 5.17
C SER A 301 -36.09 -13.12 4.02
N GLY A 302 -37.35 -13.49 4.32
CA GLY A 302 -38.37 -13.66 3.28
C GLY A 302 -38.01 -14.69 2.20
N GLY A 303 -37.19 -15.71 2.54
CA GLY A 303 -36.74 -16.74 1.60
C GLY A 303 -35.62 -16.34 0.66
N GLN A 304 -35.04 -15.13 0.84
CA GLN A 304 -33.90 -14.64 0.08
C GLN A 304 -32.68 -14.47 0.99
N LEU A 305 -31.47 -14.61 0.43
CA LEU A 305 -30.24 -14.33 1.15
C LEU A 305 -30.16 -12.85 1.55
N VAL A 306 -29.81 -12.61 2.81
CA VAL A 306 -29.60 -11.25 3.35
C VAL A 306 -28.40 -10.60 2.66
N ILE A 307 -27.29 -11.33 2.50
CA ILE A 307 -26.14 -10.93 1.70
C ILE A 307 -26.25 -11.61 0.34
N PRO A 308 -26.49 -10.87 -0.76
CA PRO A 308 -26.66 -11.44 -2.09
C PRO A 308 -25.53 -12.36 -2.55
N ASN A 309 -25.81 -13.27 -3.49
CA ASN A 309 -24.81 -14.18 -4.04
C ASN A 309 -23.68 -13.46 -4.79
N ASP A 310 -23.98 -12.29 -5.36
CA ASP A 310 -23.07 -11.44 -6.13
C ASP A 310 -22.50 -10.27 -5.30
N ALA A 311 -22.74 -10.24 -3.98
CA ALA A 311 -22.19 -9.23 -3.10
C ALA A 311 -20.67 -9.37 -2.94
N HIS A 312 -19.95 -8.23 -3.00
CA HIS A 312 -18.50 -8.18 -2.91
C HIS A 312 -17.94 -8.91 -1.68
N VAL A 313 -18.50 -8.66 -0.50
CA VAL A 313 -18.04 -9.28 0.76
C VAL A 313 -18.18 -10.79 0.76
N ARG A 314 -19.23 -11.35 0.13
CA ARG A 314 -19.41 -12.79 0.00
C ARG A 314 -18.34 -13.41 -0.89
N LEU A 315 -18.12 -12.81 -2.07
CA LEU A 315 -17.20 -13.34 -3.07
C LEU A 315 -15.73 -13.19 -2.66
N ALA A 316 -15.39 -12.18 -1.87
CA ALA A 316 -14.05 -11.96 -1.33
C ALA A 316 -13.81 -12.69 0.02
N SER A 317 -14.81 -13.29 0.61
CA SER A 317 -14.69 -13.96 1.92
C SER A 317 -13.79 -15.20 1.85
N PRO A 318 -12.91 -15.43 2.84
CA PRO A 318 -12.15 -16.67 2.95
C PRO A 318 -13.05 -17.91 2.96
N ALA A 319 -14.25 -17.81 3.55
CA ALA A 319 -15.22 -18.91 3.59
C ALA A 319 -15.68 -19.38 2.21
N THR A 320 -15.58 -18.55 1.19
CA THR A 320 -15.93 -18.86 -0.20
C THR A 320 -14.72 -18.96 -1.13
N ASN A 321 -13.52 -18.73 -0.64
CA ASN A 321 -12.25 -18.71 -1.38
C ASN A 321 -11.24 -19.74 -0.85
N ASN A 322 -11.69 -20.90 -0.37
CA ASN A 322 -10.83 -21.98 0.13
C ASN A 322 -9.87 -21.51 1.26
N GLY A 323 -10.29 -20.54 2.06
CA GLY A 323 -9.47 -19.98 3.13
C GLY A 323 -8.49 -18.90 2.69
N GLU A 324 -8.40 -18.59 1.40
CA GLU A 324 -7.42 -17.61 0.87
C GLU A 324 -7.65 -16.22 1.44
N ARG A 325 -6.55 -15.60 1.90
CA ARG A 325 -6.49 -14.22 2.43
C ARG A 325 -5.29 -13.50 1.84
N ILE A 326 -5.39 -12.19 1.76
CA ILE A 326 -4.32 -11.28 1.31
C ILE A 326 -4.23 -10.10 2.27
N LEU A 327 -3.02 -9.58 2.49
CA LEU A 327 -2.81 -8.33 3.25
C LEU A 327 -3.00 -7.14 2.31
N ARG A 328 -4.08 -6.38 2.50
CA ARG A 328 -4.37 -5.19 1.68
C ARG A 328 -3.75 -3.94 2.29
N ARG A 329 -3.15 -3.09 1.43
CA ARG A 329 -2.59 -1.80 1.79
C ARG A 329 -2.86 -0.78 0.67
N GLY A 330 -4.14 -0.63 0.30
CA GLY A 330 -4.57 0.26 -0.77
C GLY A 330 -4.69 1.72 -0.35
N TYR A 331 -4.76 2.58 -1.36
CA TYR A 331 -4.94 4.02 -1.22
C TYR A 331 -5.99 4.52 -2.21
N SER A 332 -6.66 5.61 -1.88
CA SER A 332 -7.45 6.35 -2.86
C SER A 332 -6.52 7.09 -3.82
N PHE A 333 -6.96 7.27 -5.05
CA PHE A 333 -6.32 8.20 -5.98
C PHE A 333 -7.37 9.12 -6.60
N CYS A 334 -6.94 10.32 -7.01
CA CYS A 334 -7.71 11.23 -7.82
C CYS A 334 -6.74 11.96 -8.75
N GLU A 335 -6.93 11.78 -10.04
CA GLU A 335 -6.21 12.51 -11.07
C GLU A 335 -7.12 13.58 -11.69
N ALA A 336 -6.62 14.34 -12.64
CA ALA A 336 -7.44 15.34 -13.33
C ALA A 336 -8.62 14.67 -14.05
N THR A 337 -9.65 15.45 -14.37
CA THR A 337 -10.78 15.00 -15.19
C THR A 337 -10.32 14.30 -16.46
N GLU A 338 -10.97 13.20 -16.77
CA GLU A 338 -10.74 12.49 -18.03
C GLU A 338 -11.09 13.41 -19.21
N ALA A 339 -10.13 13.64 -20.09
CA ALA A 339 -10.30 14.55 -21.21
C ALA A 339 -11.46 14.08 -22.10
N GLY A 340 -12.50 14.91 -22.23
CA GLY A 340 -13.64 14.67 -23.11
C GLY A 340 -14.90 14.11 -22.45
N THR A 341 -14.83 13.51 -21.25
CA THR A 341 -16.01 12.98 -20.55
C THR A 341 -16.52 13.91 -19.43
N GLY A 342 -15.64 14.74 -18.86
CA GLY A 342 -15.93 15.56 -17.68
C GLY A 342 -16.04 14.77 -16.39
N SER A 343 -15.84 13.45 -16.42
CA SER A 343 -15.86 12.57 -15.25
C SER A 343 -14.57 12.70 -14.43
N ILE A 344 -14.67 12.48 -13.12
CA ILE A 344 -13.51 12.48 -12.22
C ILE A 344 -12.76 11.17 -12.39
N ASP A 345 -11.49 11.23 -12.81
CA ASP A 345 -10.61 10.06 -12.82
C ASP A 345 -10.11 9.80 -11.40
N ALA A 346 -10.85 8.99 -10.63
CA ALA A 346 -10.52 8.64 -9.28
C ALA A 346 -10.95 7.21 -8.92
N GLY A 347 -10.37 6.66 -7.87
CA GLY A 347 -10.69 5.31 -7.46
C GLY A 347 -9.75 4.75 -6.40
N LEU A 348 -9.52 3.47 -6.49
CA LEU A 348 -8.68 2.70 -5.58
C LEU A 348 -7.39 2.28 -6.28
N PHE A 349 -6.25 2.71 -5.75
CA PHE A 349 -4.98 2.06 -6.03
C PHE A 349 -4.83 0.91 -5.05
N PHE A 350 -5.28 -0.25 -5.50
CA PHE A 350 -5.26 -1.48 -4.72
C PHE A 350 -3.83 -2.03 -4.67
N ILE A 351 -3.33 -2.23 -3.47
CA ILE A 351 -2.08 -2.94 -3.20
C ILE A 351 -2.42 -4.11 -2.27
N ALA A 352 -1.93 -5.29 -2.63
CA ALA A 352 -2.01 -6.47 -1.79
C ALA A 352 -0.66 -7.17 -1.71
N PHE A 353 -0.36 -7.67 -0.52
CA PHE A 353 0.80 -8.52 -0.24
C PHE A 353 0.33 -9.93 0.10
N GLN A 354 0.97 -10.92 -0.48
CA GLN A 354 0.63 -12.33 -0.27
C GLN A 354 1.85 -13.23 -0.43
N ARG A 355 1.79 -14.38 0.24
CA ARG A 355 2.79 -15.43 0.18
C ARG A 355 2.87 -16.09 -1.20
N ASP A 356 1.71 -16.22 -1.85
CA ASP A 356 1.58 -16.82 -3.17
C ASP A 356 0.62 -15.98 -4.03
N PRO A 357 1.01 -15.56 -5.25
CA PRO A 357 0.13 -14.83 -6.16
C PRO A 357 -1.21 -15.53 -6.46
N ARG A 358 -1.29 -16.85 -6.34
CA ARG A 358 -2.55 -17.60 -6.54
C ARG A 358 -3.65 -17.15 -5.59
N GLN A 359 -3.33 -16.73 -4.35
CA GLN A 359 -4.30 -16.20 -3.40
C GLN A 359 -5.08 -15.03 -4.02
N PHE A 360 -4.38 -14.04 -4.55
CA PHE A 360 -5.01 -12.92 -5.26
C PHE A 360 -5.75 -13.39 -6.53
N ILE A 361 -5.10 -14.23 -7.35
CA ILE A 361 -5.64 -14.68 -8.65
C ILE A 361 -6.98 -15.40 -8.45
N ASP A 362 -7.11 -16.25 -7.45
CA ASP A 362 -8.31 -17.05 -7.23
C ASP A 362 -9.45 -16.19 -6.65
N ILE A 363 -9.14 -15.25 -5.75
CA ILE A 363 -10.12 -14.24 -5.30
C ILE A 363 -10.57 -13.39 -6.51
N GLN A 364 -9.64 -12.86 -7.30
CA GLN A 364 -9.94 -11.98 -8.42
C GLN A 364 -10.73 -12.68 -9.54
N LYS A 365 -10.47 -13.94 -9.85
CA LYS A 365 -11.28 -14.73 -10.80
C LYS A 365 -12.75 -14.78 -10.38
N ARG A 366 -13.00 -15.00 -9.09
CA ARG A 366 -14.35 -15.07 -8.55
C ARG A 366 -15.04 -13.72 -8.62
N LEU A 367 -14.34 -12.65 -8.24
CA LEU A 367 -14.85 -11.27 -8.31
C LEU A 367 -15.14 -10.88 -9.77
N ALA A 368 -14.19 -11.09 -10.68
CA ALA A 368 -14.34 -10.70 -12.08
C ALA A 368 -15.55 -11.38 -12.78
N ASN A 369 -15.91 -12.59 -12.36
CA ASN A 369 -17.00 -13.31 -12.99
C ASN A 369 -18.38 -12.95 -12.43
N ASN A 370 -18.50 -12.62 -11.14
CA ASN A 370 -19.79 -12.61 -10.47
C ASN A 370 -20.08 -11.37 -9.62
N ASP A 371 -19.09 -10.51 -9.36
CA ASP A 371 -19.24 -9.38 -8.44
C ASP A 371 -20.14 -8.28 -9.03
N ALA A 372 -21.20 -7.92 -8.29
CA ALA A 372 -22.05 -6.80 -8.65
C ALA A 372 -21.29 -5.47 -8.74
N LEU A 373 -20.15 -5.35 -8.02
CA LEU A 373 -19.28 -4.17 -8.04
C LEU A 373 -18.65 -3.92 -9.41
N ASN A 374 -18.52 -4.94 -10.27
CA ASN A 374 -17.95 -4.81 -11.62
C ASN A 374 -18.73 -3.83 -12.52
N ARG A 375 -19.98 -3.48 -12.17
CA ARG A 375 -20.76 -2.46 -12.89
C ARG A 375 -20.32 -1.03 -12.56
N HIS A 376 -19.56 -0.86 -11.49
CA HIS A 376 -19.19 0.43 -10.90
C HIS A 376 -17.70 0.71 -10.93
N THR A 377 -16.90 -0.24 -11.43
CA THR A 377 -15.43 -0.13 -11.44
C THR A 377 -14.82 -0.67 -12.72
N ILE A 378 -13.66 -0.10 -13.11
CA ILE A 378 -12.85 -0.60 -14.22
C ILE A 378 -11.41 -0.74 -13.74
N HIS A 379 -10.80 -1.90 -13.99
CA HIS A 379 -9.37 -2.10 -13.70
C HIS A 379 -8.54 -1.59 -14.90
N THR A 380 -7.76 -0.54 -14.67
CA THR A 380 -7.02 0.17 -15.74
C THR A 380 -5.51 -0.07 -15.70
N ALA A 381 -4.97 -0.61 -14.60
CA ALA A 381 -3.57 -1.02 -14.52
C ALA A 381 -3.39 -2.29 -13.68
N SER A 382 -2.33 -3.04 -13.96
CA SER A 382 -1.96 -4.25 -13.24
C SER A 382 -0.45 -4.44 -13.24
N ALA A 383 0.12 -4.75 -12.05
CA ALA A 383 1.51 -5.14 -11.93
C ALA A 383 1.70 -6.15 -10.79
N ILE A 384 2.73 -6.97 -10.90
CA ILE A 384 3.16 -7.91 -9.86
C ILE A 384 4.67 -7.78 -9.64
N PHE A 385 5.08 -7.87 -8.38
CA PHE A 385 6.49 -7.82 -8.00
C PHE A 385 6.80 -8.82 -6.90
N ALA A 386 8.00 -9.40 -6.97
CA ALA A 386 8.61 -10.14 -5.88
C ALA A 386 9.37 -9.16 -4.97
N CYS A 387 8.94 -9.04 -3.73
CA CYS A 387 9.56 -8.18 -2.72
C CYS A 387 10.42 -9.06 -1.81
N PRO A 388 11.77 -8.99 -1.89
CA PRO A 388 12.64 -9.75 -1.01
C PRO A 388 12.49 -9.33 0.45
N PRO A 389 13.06 -10.05 1.41
CA PRO A 389 13.20 -9.56 2.78
C PRO A 389 14.04 -8.28 2.83
N SER A 390 13.98 -7.56 3.94
CA SER A 390 14.89 -6.44 4.17
C SER A 390 16.34 -6.95 4.15
N PRO A 391 17.29 -6.19 3.58
CA PRO A 391 18.69 -6.59 3.61
C PRO A 391 19.23 -6.51 5.05
N LYS A 392 20.32 -7.22 5.31
CA LYS A 392 21.10 -7.05 6.54
C LYS A 392 21.91 -5.75 6.46
N PRO A 393 22.25 -5.13 7.59
CA PRO A 393 23.19 -3.99 7.60
C PRO A 393 24.49 -4.34 6.85
N GLY A 394 24.90 -3.46 5.94
CA GLY A 394 26.05 -3.67 5.05
C GLY A 394 25.74 -4.40 3.75
N GLY A 395 24.56 -5.00 3.61
CA GLY A 395 24.04 -5.54 2.36
C GLY A 395 23.12 -4.57 1.63
N PHE A 396 22.53 -5.00 0.52
CA PHE A 396 21.58 -4.21 -0.28
C PHE A 396 20.38 -5.04 -0.73
N ILE A 397 19.29 -4.35 -1.10
CA ILE A 397 18.05 -4.97 -1.56
C ILE A 397 18.33 -5.92 -2.72
N GLY A 398 17.87 -7.16 -2.61
CA GLY A 398 18.01 -8.17 -3.66
C GLY A 398 19.45 -8.71 -3.86
N GLN A 399 20.38 -8.44 -2.94
CA GLN A 399 21.79 -8.86 -3.09
C GLN A 399 21.93 -10.33 -3.44
N SER A 400 21.13 -11.20 -2.83
CA SER A 400 21.19 -12.65 -3.03
C SER A 400 20.67 -13.14 -4.40
N ILE A 401 20.13 -12.24 -5.24
CA ILE A 401 19.78 -12.57 -6.64
C ILE A 401 21.06 -12.66 -7.51
N PHE A 402 22.13 -11.98 -7.08
CA PHE A 402 23.39 -11.87 -7.84
C PHE A 402 24.48 -12.86 -7.36
N SER A 403 24.14 -13.81 -6.47
CA SER A 403 25.06 -14.78 -5.89
C SER A 403 24.92 -16.17 -6.49
#